data_417b88f301e7a0068b2962a76127243b
#
_entry.id   417b88f301e7a0068b2962a76127243b
#
_cell.length_a   1.000
_cell.length_b   1.000
_cell.length_c   1.000
_cell.angle_alpha   90.00
_cell.angle_beta   90.00
_cell.angle_gamma   90.00
#
_symmetry.space_group_name_H-M   'P 1'
#
loop_
_entity.id
_entity.type
_entity.pdbx_description
1 polymer ?
#
loop_
_entity_poly.entity_id
_entity_poly.type
_entity_poly.pdbx_seq_one_letter_code
_entity_poly.pdbx_strand_id
1 'polypeptide(L)'
;MCTTCAMLRAHSEPCPYDTASAAINAYDDSIGLTELADAAAGSQTAYSLAADQVFHGTLSDSADTDWVAVTLVAGESYVIDLYGEGSTGAVVDPLLKIHAGNGSLLLQNDDGGVSANSQLTFTPTSSGTYYLAAQSHYTGSTSISDTGGYALALRQVAAPDTAEILSASDIAEYLTTGYWLDAGRIPHAFDAGPANVVSVNLTALSADGQQLARWALDAWADVTGLTFQETTAAADITYTESGVGGFASSTISGTEILSASVNIGTDMLQTHGTTIDSYSFQAYMHETGHALGLGHAGFYNTAADYGVDNDYANDSWQMSLMSYFSQSDNTDVDASKAFAVTPMMADIIAAQAIYGEGNAHAGNTRYGHNSNAGGYLETLFDVIVDGGSSRFVDGNTPVAVTLYDSGGIDKIDLRPDQFDQSVDLRGGGISDVMGLRGNLLIAEGTVIEKFIAGAGNDRVQGNGAANRLAGQEGR
;
A
#
# COMPACT_ATOMS: atom_id res chain seq x y z
N MET A 1 9.90 21.78 3.84
CA MET A 1 8.53 22.03 3.34
C MET A 1 8.26 20.97 2.29
N CYS A 2 7.29 20.09 2.54
CA CYS A 2 6.94 19.00 1.65
C CYS A 2 6.42 19.56 0.31
N THR A 3 6.83 18.97 -0.81
CA THR A 3 6.41 19.35 -2.17
C THR A 3 4.89 19.22 -2.36
N THR A 4 4.25 18.27 -1.68
CA THR A 4 2.80 18.05 -1.67
C THR A 4 2.05 19.25 -1.08
N CYS A 5 2.56 19.86 0.00
CA CYS A 5 2.01 21.12 0.54
C CYS A 5 2.16 22.31 -0.41
N ALA A 6 3.09 22.28 -1.36
CA ALA A 6 3.26 23.33 -2.35
C ALA A 6 2.21 23.24 -3.49
N MET A 7 1.74 22.04 -3.82
CA MET A 7 0.68 21.84 -4.83
C MET A 7 -0.71 22.19 -4.27
N LEU A 8 -1.00 21.85 -3.01
CA LEU A 8 -2.26 22.18 -2.34
C LEU A 8 -2.42 23.69 -2.08
N ARG A 9 -1.33 24.47 -1.95
CA ARG A 9 -1.38 25.94 -1.83
C ARG A 9 -1.90 26.65 -3.08
N ALA A 10 -1.99 25.98 -4.23
CA ALA A 10 -2.60 26.55 -5.44
C ALA A 10 -4.14 26.66 -5.36
N HIS A 11 -4.78 26.00 -4.38
CA HIS A 11 -6.23 25.94 -4.19
C HIS A 11 -6.74 26.62 -2.90
N SER A 12 -6.02 27.58 -2.32
CA SER A 12 -6.44 28.44 -1.20
C SER A 12 -6.96 27.74 0.09
N GLU A 13 -6.80 26.44 0.22
CA GLU A 13 -7.11 25.71 1.45
C GLU A 13 -5.83 25.50 2.28
N PRO A 14 -5.89 25.59 3.62
CA PRO A 14 -4.75 25.26 4.46
C PRO A 14 -4.41 23.78 4.34
N CYS A 15 -3.12 23.45 4.16
CA CYS A 15 -2.65 22.07 4.15
C CYS A 15 -3.02 21.40 5.48
N PRO A 16 -3.82 20.33 5.50
CA PRO A 16 -4.22 19.67 6.74
C PRO A 16 -3.05 19.03 7.52
N TYR A 17 -1.84 19.01 6.95
CA TYR A 17 -0.69 18.25 7.47
C TYR A 17 0.46 19.10 7.99
N ASP A 18 0.24 20.38 8.29
CA ASP A 18 1.31 21.31 8.70
C ASP A 18 1.83 21.14 10.15
N THR A 19 1.32 20.15 10.91
CA THR A 19 1.86 19.83 12.25
C THR A 19 1.74 18.32 12.56
N ALA A 20 2.75 17.77 13.24
CA ALA A 20 2.74 16.40 13.78
C ALA A 20 1.63 16.14 14.85
N SER A 21 0.80 17.13 15.11
CA SER A 21 -0.42 17.05 15.93
C SER A 21 -1.68 16.79 15.09
N ALA A 22 -1.62 16.74 13.76
CA ALA A 22 -2.81 16.76 12.91
C ALA A 22 -3.58 15.43 12.91
N ALA A 23 -2.93 14.31 13.15
CA ALA A 23 -3.65 13.02 13.28
C ALA A 23 -4.51 12.95 14.55
N ILE A 24 -4.13 13.70 15.60
CA ILE A 24 -4.90 13.87 16.84
C ILE A 24 -5.93 15.01 16.70
N ASN A 25 -5.72 15.96 15.78
CA ASN A 25 -6.56 17.14 15.57
C ASN A 25 -7.69 16.95 14.53
N ALA A 26 -7.95 15.73 14.05
CA ALA A 26 -9.14 15.44 13.25
C ALA A 26 -10.44 15.54 14.07
N TYR A 27 -10.32 15.59 15.41
CA TYR A 27 -11.43 15.78 16.33
C TYR A 27 -11.47 17.23 16.79
N ASP A 28 -12.63 17.85 16.74
CA ASP A 28 -12.85 19.17 17.33
C ASP A 28 -12.94 19.02 18.86
N ASP A 29 -11.81 19.13 19.55
CA ASP A 29 -11.72 19.11 21.02
C ASP A 29 -12.62 20.14 21.70
N SER A 30 -13.12 21.14 20.97
CA SER A 30 -14.06 22.12 21.50
C SER A 30 -15.47 21.55 21.74
N ILE A 31 -15.76 20.33 21.24
CA ILE A 31 -17.03 19.61 21.41
C ILE A 31 -16.83 18.36 22.28
N GLY A 32 -15.70 18.24 22.98
CA GLY A 32 -15.38 17.13 23.85
C GLY A 32 -16.36 16.99 25.04
N LEU A 33 -16.76 15.77 25.35
CA LEU A 33 -17.51 15.42 26.56
C LEU A 33 -16.51 14.98 27.61
N THR A 34 -16.54 15.63 28.78
CA THR A 34 -15.67 15.24 29.91
C THR A 34 -16.48 14.45 30.93
N GLU A 35 -15.91 13.39 31.41
CA GLU A 35 -16.44 12.62 32.52
C GLU A 35 -16.56 13.48 33.77
N LEU A 36 -17.78 13.57 34.32
CA LEU A 36 -18.08 14.33 35.56
C LEU A 36 -18.22 13.41 36.75
N ALA A 37 -18.58 12.17 36.52
CA ALA A 37 -18.68 11.10 37.49
C ALA A 37 -18.35 9.79 36.76
N ASP A 38 -17.75 8.88 37.45
CA ASP A 38 -17.30 7.57 36.98
C ASP A 38 -18.28 6.91 36.02
N ALA A 39 -17.82 6.56 34.81
CA ALA A 39 -18.65 6.02 33.74
C ALA A 39 -18.94 4.54 34.01
N ALA A 40 -20.15 4.22 34.36
CA ALA A 40 -20.54 2.88 34.78
C ALA A 40 -20.26 1.83 33.68
N ALA A 41 -19.62 0.74 34.04
CA ALA A 41 -19.50 -0.44 33.19
C ALA A 41 -20.88 -1.01 32.81
N GLY A 42 -21.11 -1.19 31.50
CA GLY A 42 -22.35 -1.79 30.98
C GLY A 42 -23.37 -0.81 30.42
N SER A 43 -24.48 -1.35 29.95
CA SER A 43 -25.52 -0.63 29.20
C SER A 43 -26.32 0.41 30.01
N GLN A 44 -26.04 0.58 31.29
CA GLN A 44 -26.62 1.60 32.15
C GLN A 44 -25.76 2.86 32.29
N THR A 45 -24.70 2.98 31.49
CA THR A 45 -23.89 4.20 31.45
C THR A 45 -24.74 5.44 31.18
N ALA A 46 -24.39 6.55 31.83
CA ALA A 46 -25.03 7.84 31.63
C ALA A 46 -24.43 8.64 30.46
N TYR A 47 -23.33 8.16 29.89
CA TYR A 47 -22.60 8.86 28.85
C TYR A 47 -22.92 8.34 27.45
N SER A 48 -23.02 9.27 26.52
CA SER A 48 -23.18 8.96 25.07
C SER A 48 -22.33 9.87 24.24
N LEU A 49 -21.76 9.32 23.19
CA LEU A 49 -20.89 9.99 22.24
C LEU A 49 -21.56 9.98 20.86
N ALA A 50 -21.56 11.11 20.17
CA ALA A 50 -21.95 11.18 18.76
C ALA A 50 -20.72 11.00 17.86
N ALA A 51 -20.95 10.72 16.57
CA ALA A 51 -19.89 10.73 15.59
C ALA A 51 -19.17 12.11 15.56
N ASP A 52 -17.88 12.09 15.30
CA ASP A 52 -16.97 13.23 15.24
C ASP A 52 -16.81 13.98 16.58
N GLN A 53 -17.02 13.26 17.69
CA GLN A 53 -16.81 13.77 19.05
C GLN A 53 -15.76 12.94 19.79
N VAL A 54 -15.20 13.54 20.85
CA VAL A 54 -14.26 12.93 21.78
C VAL A 54 -14.86 12.89 23.18
N PHE A 55 -14.71 11.78 23.87
CA PHE A 55 -15.02 11.62 25.28
C PHE A 55 -13.72 11.52 26.08
N HIS A 56 -13.56 12.37 27.10
CA HIS A 56 -12.42 12.39 28.02
C HIS A 56 -12.82 11.76 29.34
N GLY A 57 -12.21 10.63 29.67
CA GLY A 57 -12.50 9.86 30.86
C GLY A 57 -11.26 9.57 31.70
N THR A 58 -11.47 8.86 32.82
CA THR A 58 -10.39 8.51 33.74
C THR A 58 -10.62 7.13 34.34
N LEU A 59 -9.76 6.17 34.03
CA LEU A 59 -9.77 4.90 34.73
C LEU A 59 -9.27 5.08 36.17
N SER A 60 -10.17 4.93 37.12
CA SER A 60 -9.95 5.23 38.53
C SER A 60 -9.13 4.17 39.25
N ASP A 61 -9.21 2.92 38.80
CA ASP A 61 -8.39 1.80 39.29
C ASP A 61 -8.12 0.76 38.15
N SER A 62 -7.32 -0.26 38.45
CA SER A 62 -6.92 -1.27 37.45
C SER A 62 -8.04 -2.25 37.03
N ALA A 63 -9.19 -2.21 37.67
CA ALA A 63 -10.36 -3.01 37.31
C ALA A 63 -11.46 -2.18 36.66
N ASP A 64 -11.24 -0.89 36.58
CA ASP A 64 -12.20 0.08 36.04
C ASP A 64 -12.44 -0.14 34.55
N THR A 65 -13.69 0.06 34.16
CA THR A 65 -14.12 -0.10 32.77
C THR A 65 -15.25 0.88 32.49
N ASP A 66 -14.98 1.87 31.69
CA ASP A 66 -15.92 2.91 31.32
C ASP A 66 -16.66 2.56 30.04
N TRP A 67 -17.99 2.59 30.10
CA TRP A 67 -18.79 2.40 28.91
C TRP A 67 -19.44 3.72 28.45
N VAL A 68 -19.37 3.95 27.13
CA VAL A 68 -19.98 5.10 26.47
C VAL A 68 -20.94 4.58 25.40
N ALA A 69 -22.20 5.03 25.42
CA ALA A 69 -23.19 4.65 24.43
C ALA A 69 -22.97 5.42 23.12
N VAL A 70 -23.10 4.75 21.98
CA VAL A 70 -23.03 5.36 20.65
C VAL A 70 -24.22 4.89 19.82
N THR A 71 -24.72 5.76 18.93
CA THR A 71 -25.75 5.37 17.96
C THR A 71 -25.12 5.26 16.60
N LEU A 72 -25.07 4.03 16.06
CA LEU A 72 -24.45 3.74 14.78
C LEU A 72 -25.50 3.35 13.74
N VAL A 73 -25.21 3.64 12.47
CA VAL A 73 -26.10 3.39 11.32
C VAL A 73 -25.57 2.18 10.52
N ALA A 74 -26.43 1.24 10.17
CA ALA A 74 -26.06 0.07 9.41
C ALA A 74 -25.44 0.44 8.06
N GLY A 75 -24.30 -0.18 7.73
CA GLY A 75 -23.57 0.05 6.49
C GLY A 75 -22.65 1.27 6.50
N GLU A 76 -22.72 2.14 7.53
CA GLU A 76 -21.76 3.23 7.70
C GLU A 76 -20.54 2.74 8.46
N SER A 77 -19.37 3.20 8.10
CA SER A 77 -18.11 2.82 8.76
C SER A 77 -17.71 3.86 9.80
N TYR A 78 -17.13 3.37 10.88
CA TYR A 78 -16.70 4.19 12.01
C TYR A 78 -15.30 3.78 12.43
N VAL A 79 -14.41 4.77 12.60
CA VAL A 79 -13.12 4.59 13.27
C VAL A 79 -13.26 5.04 14.72
N ILE A 80 -12.83 4.19 15.62
CA ILE A 80 -12.87 4.42 17.07
C ILE A 80 -11.44 4.35 17.59
N ASP A 81 -11.01 5.44 18.21
CA ASP A 81 -9.67 5.56 18.80
C ASP A 81 -9.80 5.64 20.32
N LEU A 82 -8.94 4.91 21.02
CA LEU A 82 -8.79 5.01 22.47
C LEU A 82 -7.30 5.20 22.79
N TYR A 83 -6.96 6.33 23.39
CA TYR A 83 -5.57 6.69 23.70
C TYR A 83 -5.45 7.30 25.08
N GLY A 84 -4.31 7.07 25.71
CA GLY A 84 -3.97 7.67 27.00
C GLY A 84 -3.80 9.17 26.87
N GLU A 85 -4.39 9.95 27.79
CA GLU A 85 -4.35 11.41 27.80
C GLU A 85 -3.84 11.97 29.12
N GLY A 86 -3.07 13.05 29.01
CA GLY A 86 -2.54 13.79 30.15
C GLY A 86 -1.01 13.76 30.26
N SER A 87 -0.44 14.85 30.74
CA SER A 87 1.02 15.00 30.91
C SER A 87 1.57 14.18 32.09
N THR A 88 0.72 13.72 32.99
CA THR A 88 1.03 12.85 34.12
C THR A 88 -0.19 11.99 34.46
N GLY A 89 -0.01 10.67 34.50
CA GLY A 89 -1.09 9.74 34.86
C GLY A 89 -2.07 9.44 33.72
N ALA A 90 -1.58 9.34 32.50
CA ALA A 90 -2.32 8.77 31.38
C ALA A 90 -2.35 7.23 31.47
N VAL A 91 -3.41 6.61 30.94
CA VAL A 91 -3.42 5.15 30.67
C VAL A 91 -2.31 4.87 29.64
N VAL A 92 -1.45 3.89 29.93
CA VAL A 92 -0.28 3.60 29.09
C VAL A 92 -0.62 2.60 27.99
N ASP A 93 -1.53 1.67 28.27
CA ASP A 93 -1.90 0.55 27.40
C ASP A 93 -3.42 0.33 27.49
N PRO A 94 -4.21 1.18 26.79
CA PRO A 94 -5.66 1.11 26.81
C PRO A 94 -6.18 -0.02 25.92
N LEU A 95 -7.22 -0.72 26.35
CA LEU A 95 -7.93 -1.75 25.60
C LEU A 95 -9.34 -1.25 25.25
N LEU A 96 -9.60 -1.13 23.95
CA LEU A 96 -10.90 -0.75 23.40
C LEU A 96 -11.76 -1.98 23.11
N LYS A 97 -13.04 -1.91 23.50
CA LYS A 97 -14.04 -2.92 23.15
C LYS A 97 -15.30 -2.30 22.55
N ILE A 98 -15.91 -3.02 21.62
CA ILE A 98 -17.24 -2.67 21.08
C ILE A 98 -18.24 -3.76 21.51
N HIS A 99 -19.34 -3.33 22.09
CA HIS A 99 -20.44 -4.19 22.51
C HIS A 99 -21.72 -3.85 21.74
N ALA A 100 -22.50 -4.88 21.40
CA ALA A 100 -23.85 -4.73 20.87
C ALA A 100 -24.78 -4.08 21.90
N GLY A 101 -25.98 -3.62 21.47
CA GLY A 101 -26.97 -3.02 22.34
C GLY A 101 -27.45 -3.93 23.48
N ASN A 102 -27.29 -5.24 23.39
CA ASN A 102 -27.59 -6.20 24.45
C ASN A 102 -26.40 -6.45 25.39
N GLY A 103 -25.26 -5.75 25.20
CA GLY A 103 -24.05 -5.87 25.99
C GLY A 103 -23.09 -6.99 25.58
N SER A 104 -23.40 -7.78 24.55
CA SER A 104 -22.47 -8.79 24.05
C SER A 104 -21.25 -8.17 23.35
N LEU A 105 -20.05 -8.66 23.65
CA LEU A 105 -18.82 -8.23 22.99
C LEU A 105 -18.87 -8.59 21.50
N LEU A 106 -18.51 -7.63 20.65
CA LEU A 106 -18.39 -7.80 19.20
C LEU A 106 -16.93 -7.84 18.75
N LEU A 107 -16.16 -6.80 19.11
CA LEU A 107 -14.75 -6.64 18.75
C LEU A 107 -13.96 -6.07 19.92
N GLN A 108 -12.66 -6.27 19.91
CA GLN A 108 -11.72 -5.59 20.80
C GLN A 108 -10.35 -5.43 20.15
N ASN A 109 -9.62 -4.42 20.57
CA ASN A 109 -8.25 -4.14 20.17
C ASN A 109 -7.49 -3.44 21.29
N ASP A 110 -6.16 -3.70 21.41
CA ASP A 110 -5.29 -3.08 22.40
C ASP A 110 -4.07 -2.36 21.79
N ASP A 111 -3.65 -2.70 20.57
CA ASP A 111 -2.45 -2.17 19.91
C ASP A 111 -2.70 -1.74 18.45
N GLY A 112 -3.96 -1.50 18.05
CA GLY A 112 -4.30 -1.15 16.67
C GLY A 112 -4.03 0.31 16.31
N GLY A 113 -3.75 1.16 17.31
CA GLY A 113 -3.44 2.56 17.14
C GLY A 113 -1.94 2.87 17.14
N VAL A 114 -1.61 4.13 17.38
CA VAL A 114 -0.20 4.55 17.52
C VAL A 114 0.37 4.09 18.86
N SER A 115 1.51 3.42 18.85
CA SER A 115 2.15 2.87 20.05
C SER A 115 1.27 1.78 20.68
N ALA A 116 1.01 1.82 21.98
CA ALA A 116 0.10 0.94 22.72
C ALA A 116 -1.34 1.48 22.79
N ASN A 117 -1.74 2.39 21.92
CA ASN A 117 -3.12 2.88 21.86
C ASN A 117 -3.99 1.94 21.03
N SER A 118 -5.28 1.93 21.33
CA SER A 118 -6.26 1.08 20.62
C SER A 118 -6.94 1.84 19.49
N GLN A 119 -7.11 1.19 18.34
CA GLN A 119 -7.96 1.66 17.26
C GLN A 119 -8.79 0.50 16.69
N LEU A 120 -10.04 0.76 16.37
CA LEU A 120 -10.93 -0.19 15.69
C LEU A 120 -11.68 0.49 14.57
N THR A 121 -11.78 -0.17 13.43
CA THR A 121 -12.77 0.16 12.39
C THR A 121 -13.96 -0.78 12.54
N PHE A 122 -15.18 -0.24 12.51
CA PHE A 122 -16.40 -1.02 12.68
C PHE A 122 -17.51 -0.55 11.77
N THR A 123 -18.06 -1.48 10.99
CA THR A 123 -19.26 -1.27 10.15
C THR A 123 -20.41 -2.09 10.70
N PRO A 124 -21.39 -1.47 11.37
CA PRO A 124 -22.51 -2.20 11.96
C PRO A 124 -23.44 -2.78 10.89
N THR A 125 -23.89 -4.01 11.06
CA THR A 125 -24.88 -4.66 10.18
C THR A 125 -26.33 -4.27 10.51
N SER A 126 -26.56 -3.56 11.61
CA SER A 126 -27.87 -3.04 12.01
C SER A 126 -27.71 -1.69 12.69
N SER A 127 -28.62 -0.75 12.38
CA SER A 127 -28.65 0.54 13.05
C SER A 127 -29.15 0.39 14.49
N GLY A 128 -28.56 1.13 15.43
CA GLY A 128 -28.98 1.09 16.80
C GLY A 128 -27.94 1.55 17.81
N THR A 129 -28.17 1.29 19.08
CA THR A 129 -27.24 1.61 20.15
C THR A 129 -26.20 0.50 20.30
N TYR A 130 -24.93 0.92 20.30
CA TYR A 130 -23.77 0.13 20.65
C TYR A 130 -23.08 0.76 21.85
N TYR A 131 -22.12 0.07 22.43
CA TYR A 131 -21.35 0.59 23.55
C TYR A 131 -19.86 0.44 23.28
N LEU A 132 -19.13 1.50 23.47
CA LEU A 132 -17.68 1.51 23.47
C LEU A 132 -17.20 1.37 24.92
N ALA A 133 -16.27 0.46 25.18
CA ALA A 133 -15.73 0.28 26.51
C ALA A 133 -14.24 0.58 26.51
N ALA A 134 -13.82 1.50 27.36
CA ALA A 134 -12.45 1.84 27.66
C ALA A 134 -12.01 1.13 28.94
N GLN A 135 -10.88 0.45 28.90
CA GLN A 135 -10.22 -0.17 30.07
C GLN A 135 -8.73 -0.27 29.85
N SER A 136 -7.96 -0.56 30.89
CA SER A 136 -6.57 -0.95 30.73
C SER A 136 -6.42 -2.35 30.19
N HIS A 137 -5.45 -2.61 29.30
CA HIS A 137 -5.03 -3.96 28.90
C HIS A 137 -4.71 -4.84 30.13
N TYR A 138 -4.18 -4.23 31.17
CA TYR A 138 -3.82 -4.91 32.43
C TYR A 138 -4.99 -5.03 33.42
N THR A 139 -6.21 -4.82 33.01
CA THR A 139 -7.41 -5.00 33.87
C THR A 139 -7.37 -6.34 34.59
N GLY A 140 -7.47 -6.28 35.92
CA GLY A 140 -7.41 -7.46 36.78
C GLY A 140 -5.98 -7.92 37.13
N SER A 141 -4.93 -7.27 36.66
CA SER A 141 -3.55 -7.53 37.09
C SER A 141 -3.37 -7.07 38.57
N THR A 142 -2.69 -7.89 39.35
CA THR A 142 -2.28 -7.54 40.70
C THR A 142 -0.89 -6.93 40.76
N SER A 143 -0.16 -6.93 39.66
CA SER A 143 1.26 -6.53 39.58
C SER A 143 1.47 -5.26 38.78
N ILE A 144 0.52 -4.88 37.92
CA ILE A 144 0.58 -3.70 37.07
C ILE A 144 -0.67 -2.86 37.34
N SER A 145 -0.48 -1.61 37.67
CA SER A 145 -1.54 -0.62 37.78
C SER A 145 -1.35 0.36 36.61
N ASP A 146 -2.26 0.28 35.66
CA ASP A 146 -2.33 1.19 34.52
C ASP A 146 -3.68 1.90 34.61
N THR A 147 -3.66 3.12 35.09
CA THR A 147 -4.83 3.96 35.42
C THR A 147 -4.54 5.39 35.02
N GLY A 148 -5.58 6.18 34.83
CA GLY A 148 -5.40 7.60 34.51
C GLY A 148 -6.31 8.08 33.40
N GLY A 149 -5.99 9.26 32.87
CA GLY A 149 -6.77 9.89 31.82
C GLY A 149 -6.68 9.16 30.49
N TYR A 150 -7.78 9.13 29.77
CA TYR A 150 -7.86 8.65 28.40
C TYR A 150 -8.82 9.51 27.57
N ALA A 151 -8.66 9.47 26.25
CA ALA A 151 -9.62 10.00 25.30
C ALA A 151 -10.15 8.87 24.42
N LEU A 152 -11.45 8.86 24.22
CA LEU A 152 -12.20 7.94 23.36
C LEU A 152 -12.86 8.75 22.25
N ALA A 153 -12.41 8.60 21.03
CA ALA A 153 -12.90 9.32 19.87
C ALA A 153 -13.71 8.41 18.95
N LEU A 154 -14.78 8.93 18.37
CA LEU A 154 -15.63 8.26 17.39
C LEU A 154 -15.68 9.12 16.13
N ARG A 155 -15.19 8.63 15.02
CA ARG A 155 -15.28 9.30 13.72
C ARG A 155 -16.11 8.46 12.76
N GLN A 156 -17.11 9.08 12.13
CA GLN A 156 -17.76 8.47 10.98
C GLN A 156 -16.87 8.68 9.76
N VAL A 157 -16.48 7.59 9.11
CA VAL A 157 -15.82 7.65 7.81
C VAL A 157 -16.87 7.43 6.74
N ALA A 158 -16.78 8.16 5.65
CA ALA A 158 -17.61 7.86 4.49
C ALA A 158 -17.41 6.39 4.13
N ALA A 159 -18.50 5.66 3.91
CA ALA A 159 -18.37 4.31 3.35
C ALA A 159 -17.54 4.45 2.06
N PRO A 160 -16.55 3.59 1.84
CA PRO A 160 -15.79 3.61 0.59
C PRO A 160 -16.78 3.56 -0.57
N ASP A 161 -16.66 4.47 -1.52
CA ASP A 161 -17.42 4.35 -2.78
C ASP A 161 -16.74 3.26 -3.61
N THR A 162 -17.07 2.01 -3.30
CA THR A 162 -16.51 0.85 -3.99
C THR A 162 -16.79 0.86 -5.50
N ALA A 163 -17.63 1.75 -5.97
CA ALA A 163 -17.90 1.99 -7.39
C ALA A 163 -17.00 3.10 -7.99
N GLU A 164 -16.28 3.87 -7.17
CA GLU A 164 -15.36 4.90 -7.65
C GLU A 164 -14.14 4.27 -8.31
N ILE A 165 -13.76 4.79 -9.46
CA ILE A 165 -12.50 4.45 -10.11
C ILE A 165 -11.49 5.55 -9.77
N LEU A 166 -10.49 5.23 -8.97
CA LEU A 166 -9.45 6.17 -8.61
C LEU A 166 -8.41 6.32 -9.73
N SER A 167 -7.85 7.52 -9.85
CA SER A 167 -6.67 7.73 -10.69
C SER A 167 -5.44 7.08 -10.07
N ALA A 168 -4.41 6.83 -10.87
CA ALA A 168 -3.14 6.32 -10.36
C ALA A 168 -2.51 7.26 -9.31
N SER A 169 -2.72 8.58 -9.46
CA SER A 169 -2.25 9.58 -8.50
C SER A 169 -3.00 9.54 -7.17
N ASP A 170 -4.31 9.29 -7.18
CA ASP A 170 -5.10 9.17 -5.94
C ASP A 170 -4.69 7.90 -5.18
N ILE A 171 -4.50 6.78 -5.89
CA ILE A 171 -3.97 5.54 -5.31
C ILE A 171 -2.57 5.77 -4.74
N ALA A 172 -1.70 6.47 -5.46
CA ALA A 172 -0.35 6.78 -5.01
C ALA A 172 -0.33 7.65 -3.76
N GLU A 173 -1.24 8.62 -3.64
CA GLU A 173 -1.41 9.41 -2.42
C GLU A 173 -1.86 8.53 -1.25
N TYR A 174 -2.76 7.58 -1.50
CA TYR A 174 -3.17 6.64 -0.48
C TYR A 174 -2.00 5.74 -0.03
N LEU A 175 -1.22 5.19 -0.96
CA LEU A 175 -0.03 4.39 -0.65
C LEU A 175 1.00 5.12 0.22
N THR A 176 1.18 6.42 0.01
CA THR A 176 2.21 7.21 0.70
C THR A 176 1.71 7.86 1.98
N THR A 177 0.41 8.12 2.09
CA THR A 177 -0.15 8.96 3.14
C THR A 177 -1.42 8.35 3.73
N GLY A 178 -2.44 8.08 2.92
CA GLY A 178 -3.77 7.67 3.38
C GLY A 178 -3.73 6.41 4.23
N TYR A 179 -3.08 5.36 3.75
CA TYR A 179 -2.95 4.10 4.48
C TYR A 179 -2.34 4.28 5.89
N TRP A 180 -1.28 5.09 6.00
CA TRP A 180 -0.62 5.30 7.28
C TRP A 180 -1.48 6.09 8.24
N LEU A 181 -2.23 7.07 7.75
CA LEU A 181 -3.17 7.83 8.57
C LEU A 181 -4.33 6.96 9.04
N ASP A 182 -4.88 6.12 8.17
CA ASP A 182 -5.94 5.18 8.54
C ASP A 182 -5.45 4.12 9.54
N ALA A 183 -4.18 3.72 9.43
CA ALA A 183 -3.51 2.86 10.39
C ALA A 183 -3.07 3.59 11.68
N GLY A 184 -3.46 4.86 11.88
CA GLY A 184 -3.06 5.66 13.04
C GLY A 184 -1.56 5.96 13.10
N ARG A 185 -0.88 5.96 11.97
CA ARG A 185 0.58 6.18 11.86
C ARG A 185 0.89 7.42 11.04
N ILE A 186 2.09 7.93 11.19
CA ILE A 186 2.59 9.05 10.39
C ILE A 186 3.26 8.48 9.13
N PRO A 187 3.04 9.09 7.93
CA PRO A 187 3.81 8.78 6.74
C PRO A 187 5.32 8.86 6.99
N HIS A 188 6.07 7.89 6.51
CA HIS A 188 7.48 7.74 6.81
C HIS A 188 8.27 7.19 5.63
N ALA A 189 9.55 7.57 5.55
CA ALA A 189 10.46 7.14 4.49
C ALA A 189 11.91 7.14 5.00
N PHE A 190 12.83 6.54 4.25
CA PHE A 190 14.26 6.70 4.52
C PHE A 190 14.73 8.11 4.19
N ASP A 191 15.59 8.70 5.06
CA ASP A 191 16.46 9.78 4.64
C ASP A 191 17.67 9.19 3.89
N ALA A 192 17.54 9.00 2.58
CA ALA A 192 18.59 8.46 1.73
C ALA A 192 19.76 9.45 1.49
N GLY A 193 19.68 10.63 2.09
CA GLY A 193 20.67 11.69 1.94
C GLY A 193 20.83 12.22 0.52
N PRO A 194 21.75 13.12 0.27
CA PRO A 194 21.93 13.76 -1.04
C PRO A 194 22.42 12.82 -2.16
N ALA A 195 22.90 11.62 -1.80
CA ALA A 195 23.35 10.61 -2.76
C ALA A 195 22.26 9.58 -3.07
N ASN A 196 21.10 9.66 -2.45
CA ASN A 196 19.98 8.73 -2.57
C ASN A 196 20.41 7.26 -2.44
N VAL A 197 21.20 6.95 -1.41
CA VAL A 197 21.74 5.60 -1.17
C VAL A 197 21.02 4.96 0.02
N VAL A 198 20.51 3.75 -0.19
CA VAL A 198 19.97 2.87 0.84
C VAL A 198 20.82 1.60 0.86
N SER A 199 21.39 1.26 2.02
CA SER A 199 22.19 0.04 2.17
C SER A 199 21.30 -1.18 2.39
N VAL A 200 21.66 -2.33 1.79
CA VAL A 200 20.89 -3.56 1.86
C VAL A 200 21.75 -4.75 2.26
N ASN A 201 21.23 -5.63 3.08
CA ASN A 201 21.91 -6.86 3.49
C ASN A 201 21.08 -8.09 3.06
N LEU A 202 21.62 -8.85 2.09
CA LEU A 202 20.99 -10.05 1.52
C LEU A 202 21.64 -11.35 2.03
N THR A 203 22.57 -11.30 2.98
CA THR A 203 23.40 -12.45 3.35
C THR A 203 22.63 -13.59 4.00
N ALA A 204 21.44 -13.35 4.54
CA ALA A 204 20.59 -14.38 5.15
C ALA A 204 19.70 -15.11 4.13
N LEU A 205 19.70 -14.68 2.86
CA LEU A 205 18.93 -15.30 1.79
C LEU A 205 19.69 -16.45 1.13
N SER A 206 18.95 -17.42 0.60
CA SER A 206 19.46 -18.41 -0.36
C SER A 206 19.96 -17.73 -1.64
N ALA A 207 20.66 -18.46 -2.50
CA ALA A 207 21.16 -17.90 -3.76
C ALA A 207 20.02 -17.42 -4.68
N ASP A 208 18.90 -18.15 -4.71
CA ASP A 208 17.74 -17.79 -5.52
C ASP A 208 17.01 -16.59 -4.88
N GLY A 209 16.85 -16.54 -3.56
CA GLY A 209 16.28 -15.38 -2.87
C GLY A 209 17.11 -14.12 -3.03
N GLN A 210 18.45 -14.22 -2.94
CA GLN A 210 19.33 -13.10 -3.23
C GLN A 210 19.15 -12.57 -4.66
N GLN A 211 18.91 -13.46 -5.62
CA GLN A 211 18.72 -13.04 -7.01
C GLN A 211 17.37 -12.33 -7.19
N LEU A 212 16.28 -12.87 -6.58
CA LEU A 212 14.97 -12.22 -6.62
C LEU A 212 15.00 -10.85 -5.91
N ALA A 213 15.66 -10.78 -4.74
CA ALA A 213 15.81 -9.52 -4.01
C ALA A 213 16.57 -8.46 -4.85
N ARG A 214 17.67 -8.85 -5.54
CA ARG A 214 18.40 -7.93 -6.41
C ARG A 214 17.53 -7.39 -7.54
N TRP A 215 16.74 -8.24 -8.19
CA TRP A 215 15.83 -7.78 -9.24
C TRP A 215 14.71 -6.90 -8.71
N ALA A 216 14.18 -7.19 -7.52
CA ALA A 216 13.20 -6.31 -6.88
C ALA A 216 13.81 -4.93 -6.56
N LEU A 217 15.04 -4.90 -6.05
CA LEU A 217 15.78 -3.66 -5.82
C LEU A 217 16.08 -2.92 -7.12
N ASP A 218 16.49 -3.63 -8.18
CA ASP A 218 16.71 -3.04 -9.52
C ASP A 218 15.40 -2.43 -10.04
N ALA A 219 14.24 -3.12 -9.88
CA ALA A 219 12.94 -2.63 -10.31
C ALA A 219 12.54 -1.32 -9.61
N TRP A 220 12.80 -1.21 -8.32
CA TRP A 220 12.56 0.04 -7.57
C TRP A 220 13.58 1.13 -7.89
N ALA A 221 14.86 0.76 -8.11
CA ALA A 221 15.90 1.71 -8.52
C ALA A 221 15.61 2.32 -9.90
N ASP A 222 15.10 1.53 -10.84
CA ASP A 222 14.77 1.99 -12.20
C ASP A 222 13.76 3.14 -12.18
N VAL A 223 12.74 3.07 -11.30
CA VAL A 223 11.65 4.05 -11.25
C VAL A 223 11.90 5.20 -10.28
N THR A 224 12.88 5.08 -9.37
CA THR A 224 13.23 6.11 -8.38
C THR A 224 14.65 6.64 -8.61
N GLY A 225 15.05 7.67 -7.89
CA GLY A 225 16.44 8.12 -7.84
C GLY A 225 17.32 7.31 -6.88
N LEU A 226 16.81 6.21 -6.28
CA LEU A 226 17.53 5.43 -5.26
C LEU A 226 18.65 4.58 -5.86
N THR A 227 19.71 4.44 -5.10
CA THR A 227 20.79 3.46 -5.33
C THR A 227 20.84 2.50 -4.15
N PHE A 228 20.66 1.20 -4.39
CA PHE A 228 20.79 0.19 -3.35
C PHE A 228 22.22 -0.34 -3.28
N GLN A 229 22.84 -0.21 -2.10
CA GLN A 229 24.21 -0.64 -1.88
C GLN A 229 24.27 -1.91 -1.01
N GLU A 230 24.64 -3.03 -1.61
CA GLU A 230 24.81 -4.27 -0.86
C GLU A 230 25.96 -4.18 0.15
N THR A 231 25.69 -4.70 1.37
CA THR A 231 26.68 -4.82 2.45
C THR A 231 26.47 -6.14 3.20
N THR A 232 27.51 -6.61 3.89
CA THR A 232 27.44 -7.76 4.80
C THR A 232 27.37 -7.32 6.28
N ALA A 233 27.39 -6.01 6.53
CA ALA A 233 27.25 -5.41 7.86
C ALA A 233 25.78 -5.06 8.15
N ALA A 234 25.53 -4.33 9.24
CA ALA A 234 24.24 -3.72 9.50
C ALA A 234 23.88 -2.79 8.33
N ALA A 235 22.63 -2.84 7.90
CA ALA A 235 22.12 -2.15 6.72
C ALA A 235 20.80 -1.47 7.03
N ASP A 236 20.40 -0.54 6.18
CA ASP A 236 19.11 0.14 6.26
C ASP A 236 17.97 -0.86 6.02
N ILE A 237 18.12 -1.78 5.05
CA ILE A 237 17.16 -2.87 4.83
C ILE A 237 17.88 -4.21 4.96
N THR A 238 17.34 -5.11 5.79
CA THR A 238 17.85 -6.48 5.93
C THR A 238 16.81 -7.47 5.42
N TYR A 239 17.24 -8.37 4.52
CA TYR A 239 16.38 -9.41 3.97
C TYR A 239 16.60 -10.75 4.66
N THR A 240 15.51 -11.51 4.89
CA THR A 240 15.52 -12.85 5.48
C THR A 240 14.59 -13.80 4.74
N GLU A 241 14.83 -15.12 4.87
CA GLU A 241 13.99 -16.21 4.37
C GLU A 241 13.54 -17.10 5.53
N SER A 242 12.99 -16.52 6.59
CA SER A 242 12.63 -17.29 7.78
C SER A 242 11.12 -17.50 7.89
N GLY A 243 10.73 -18.69 8.37
CA GLY A 243 9.32 -18.99 8.67
C GLY A 243 8.45 -19.12 7.43
N VAL A 244 7.24 -18.58 7.49
CA VAL A 244 6.19 -18.65 6.48
C VAL A 244 5.76 -17.26 6.07
N GLY A 245 5.30 -17.11 4.80
CA GLY A 245 4.73 -15.89 4.26
C GLY A 245 5.73 -14.78 3.96
N GLY A 246 5.23 -13.68 3.39
CA GLY A 246 5.95 -12.42 3.17
C GLY A 246 5.51 -11.38 4.20
N PHE A 247 6.44 -10.57 4.69
CA PHE A 247 6.14 -9.39 5.49
C PHE A 247 7.33 -8.44 5.54
N ALA A 248 7.04 -7.15 5.73
CA ALA A 248 8.04 -6.15 6.05
C ALA A 248 7.74 -5.51 7.41
N SER A 249 8.79 -5.02 8.06
CA SER A 249 8.66 -4.23 9.28
C SER A 249 9.72 -3.14 9.33
N SER A 250 9.37 -1.99 9.91
CA SER A 250 10.25 -0.83 9.99
C SER A 250 10.35 -0.30 11.40
N THR A 251 11.56 0.12 11.78
CA THR A 251 11.80 0.92 12.99
C THR A 251 11.76 2.38 12.56
N ILE A 252 10.86 3.17 13.16
CA ILE A 252 10.54 4.52 12.74
C ILE A 252 10.83 5.52 13.87
N SER A 253 11.29 6.70 13.51
CA SER A 253 11.42 7.85 14.42
C SER A 253 10.85 9.10 13.74
N GLY A 254 9.67 9.53 14.17
CA GLY A 254 8.93 10.60 13.47
C GLY A 254 8.57 10.15 12.05
N THR A 255 9.02 10.91 11.06
CA THR A 255 8.80 10.59 9.62
C THR A 255 9.96 9.81 8.98
N GLU A 256 10.96 9.41 9.76
CA GLU A 256 12.16 8.73 9.26
C GLU A 256 12.12 7.24 9.56
N ILE A 257 12.35 6.41 8.55
CA ILE A 257 12.66 4.99 8.71
C ILE A 257 14.14 4.87 9.10
N LEU A 258 14.41 4.38 10.29
CA LEU A 258 15.77 4.15 10.78
C LEU A 258 16.35 2.82 10.29
N SER A 259 15.50 1.83 10.12
CA SER A 259 15.84 0.52 9.53
C SER A 259 14.57 -0.23 9.16
N ALA A 260 14.67 -1.11 8.17
CA ALA A 260 13.60 -2.01 7.78
C ALA A 260 14.09 -3.45 7.67
N SER A 261 13.18 -4.41 7.79
CA SER A 261 13.42 -5.81 7.47
C SER A 261 12.35 -6.32 6.52
N VAL A 262 12.77 -7.11 5.53
CA VAL A 262 11.93 -7.81 4.57
C VAL A 262 12.11 -9.31 4.78
N ASN A 263 11.03 -10.04 4.94
CA ASN A 263 11.04 -11.49 5.01
C ASN A 263 10.21 -12.09 3.88
N ILE A 264 10.79 -13.01 3.13
CA ILE A 264 10.05 -13.89 2.21
C ILE A 264 10.34 -15.32 2.64
N GLY A 265 9.33 -15.97 3.24
CA GLY A 265 9.50 -17.31 3.81
C GLY A 265 9.90 -18.36 2.79
N THR A 266 10.64 -19.36 3.23
CA THR A 266 11.05 -20.48 2.36
C THR A 266 9.88 -21.25 1.77
N ASP A 267 8.72 -21.26 2.42
CA ASP A 267 7.47 -21.83 1.93
C ASP A 267 6.97 -21.12 0.66
N MET A 268 7.10 -19.79 0.61
CA MET A 268 6.73 -19.01 -0.57
C MET A 268 7.58 -19.37 -1.78
N LEU A 269 8.91 -19.42 -1.61
CA LEU A 269 9.82 -19.81 -2.69
C LEU A 269 9.55 -21.23 -3.20
N GLN A 270 9.24 -22.16 -2.30
CA GLN A 270 8.92 -23.55 -2.64
C GLN A 270 7.57 -23.69 -3.35
N THR A 271 6.57 -22.89 -2.95
CA THR A 271 5.20 -22.99 -3.47
C THR A 271 5.02 -22.19 -4.76
N HIS A 272 5.63 -21.01 -4.84
CA HIS A 272 5.38 -20.03 -5.90
C HIS A 272 6.55 -19.86 -6.89
N GLY A 273 7.66 -20.56 -6.65
CA GLY A 273 8.81 -20.55 -7.54
C GLY A 273 9.79 -19.41 -7.30
N THR A 274 10.90 -19.45 -8.05
CA THR A 274 12.03 -18.51 -7.92
C THR A 274 12.40 -17.87 -9.26
N THR A 275 11.42 -17.70 -10.15
CA THR A 275 11.58 -17.07 -11.46
C THR A 275 11.04 -15.63 -11.44
N ILE A 276 11.42 -14.83 -12.44
CA ILE A 276 10.95 -13.45 -12.63
C ILE A 276 9.42 -13.42 -12.79
N ASP A 277 8.85 -14.40 -13.47
CA ASP A 277 7.40 -14.57 -13.69
C ASP A 277 6.72 -15.36 -12.57
N SER A 278 7.22 -15.29 -11.34
CA SER A 278 6.65 -15.97 -10.17
C SER A 278 6.01 -15.00 -9.18
N TYR A 279 5.05 -15.51 -8.40
CA TYR A 279 4.50 -14.73 -7.30
C TYR A 279 5.56 -14.39 -6.22
N SER A 280 6.58 -15.22 -6.04
CA SER A 280 7.67 -14.88 -5.12
C SER A 280 8.41 -13.61 -5.53
N PHE A 281 8.62 -13.38 -6.83
CA PHE A 281 9.24 -12.13 -7.30
C PHE A 281 8.32 -10.92 -7.04
N GLN A 282 7.03 -11.04 -7.34
CA GLN A 282 6.05 -10.00 -6.99
C GLN A 282 6.06 -9.71 -5.49
N ALA A 283 6.13 -10.75 -4.64
CA ALA A 283 6.19 -10.58 -3.20
C ALA A 283 7.47 -9.86 -2.73
N TYR A 284 8.64 -10.17 -3.32
CA TYR A 284 9.87 -9.39 -3.04
C TYR A 284 9.71 -7.91 -3.36
N MET A 285 9.05 -7.57 -4.48
CA MET A 285 8.79 -6.17 -4.83
C MET A 285 7.78 -5.54 -3.86
N HIS A 286 6.70 -6.23 -3.50
CA HIS A 286 5.68 -5.78 -2.56
C HIS A 286 6.29 -5.45 -1.19
N GLU A 287 7.01 -6.41 -0.60
CA GLU A 287 7.61 -6.21 0.72
C GLU A 287 8.74 -5.16 0.71
N THR A 288 9.44 -5.02 -0.42
CA THR A 288 10.39 -3.92 -0.62
C THR A 288 9.66 -2.57 -0.68
N GLY A 289 8.48 -2.50 -1.30
CA GLY A 289 7.61 -1.32 -1.29
C GLY A 289 7.27 -0.87 0.13
N HIS A 290 6.87 -1.80 1.00
CA HIS A 290 6.65 -1.51 2.44
C HIS A 290 7.93 -1.04 3.14
N ALA A 291 9.06 -1.69 2.89
CA ALA A 291 10.34 -1.27 3.45
C ALA A 291 10.74 0.14 3.01
N LEU A 292 10.28 0.59 1.85
CA LEU A 292 10.47 1.95 1.32
C LEU A 292 9.41 2.96 1.81
N GLY A 293 8.44 2.55 2.61
CA GLY A 293 7.44 3.44 3.22
C GLY A 293 6.08 3.45 2.52
N LEU A 294 5.81 2.56 1.57
CA LEU A 294 4.49 2.43 0.97
C LEU A 294 3.55 1.61 1.86
N GLY A 295 2.30 2.03 1.98
CA GLY A 295 1.21 1.26 2.59
C GLY A 295 0.54 0.32 1.58
N HIS A 296 -0.54 -0.36 1.98
CA HIS A 296 -1.39 -1.09 1.06
C HIS A 296 -2.26 -0.15 0.22
N ALA A 297 -2.82 -0.65 -0.87
CA ALA A 297 -3.67 0.11 -1.77
C ALA A 297 -5.09 0.39 -1.20
N GLY A 298 -5.48 -0.27 -0.13
CA GLY A 298 -6.70 -0.04 0.65
C GLY A 298 -6.44 -0.34 2.13
N PHE A 299 -7.42 -0.02 3.00
CA PHE A 299 -7.27 -0.21 4.44
C PHE A 299 -7.49 -1.68 4.84
N TYR A 300 -6.60 -2.55 4.43
CA TYR A 300 -6.57 -3.97 4.77
C TYR A 300 -5.16 -4.42 5.15
N ASN A 301 -5.09 -5.45 5.99
CA ASN A 301 -3.85 -6.12 6.38
C ASN A 301 -4.15 -7.58 6.71
N THR A 302 -3.26 -8.51 6.38
CA THR A 302 -3.33 -9.97 6.56
C THR A 302 -4.27 -10.72 5.63
N ALA A 303 -5.48 -10.27 5.38
CA ALA A 303 -6.44 -10.85 4.43
C ALA A 303 -7.44 -9.79 3.97
N ALA A 304 -7.96 -9.93 2.77
CA ALA A 304 -9.02 -9.07 2.22
C ALA A 304 -9.82 -9.82 1.16
N ASP A 305 -11.11 -9.54 1.06
CA ASP A 305 -12.04 -10.06 0.07
C ASP A 305 -12.56 -8.92 -0.83
N TYR A 306 -12.35 -9.01 -2.15
CA TYR A 306 -12.87 -8.00 -3.09
C TYR A 306 -14.41 -7.95 -3.05
N GLY A 307 -14.95 -6.75 -3.07
CA GLY A 307 -16.38 -6.48 -2.89
C GLY A 307 -16.79 -6.34 -1.40
N VAL A 308 -15.84 -6.50 -0.48
CA VAL A 308 -16.04 -6.33 0.97
C VAL A 308 -15.03 -5.34 1.55
N ASP A 309 -13.75 -5.52 1.21
CA ASP A 309 -12.63 -4.81 1.83
C ASP A 309 -11.94 -3.83 0.88
N ASN A 310 -12.30 -3.80 -0.42
CA ASN A 310 -11.76 -2.79 -1.35
C ASN A 310 -12.41 -1.43 -1.10
N ASP A 311 -11.59 -0.38 -1.13
CA ASP A 311 -12.03 1.00 -0.92
C ASP A 311 -12.50 1.67 -2.22
N TYR A 312 -12.15 1.12 -3.40
CA TYR A 312 -12.48 1.65 -4.73
C TYR A 312 -12.51 0.53 -5.80
N ALA A 313 -13.16 0.79 -6.93
CA ALA A 313 -13.47 -0.22 -7.95
C ALA A 313 -12.23 -0.81 -8.66
N ASN A 314 -11.19 -0.03 -8.88
CA ASN A 314 -9.99 -0.51 -9.61
C ASN A 314 -8.83 -0.92 -8.70
N ASP A 315 -9.11 -1.24 -7.43
CA ASP A 315 -8.11 -1.79 -6.52
C ASP A 315 -7.68 -3.18 -6.97
N SER A 316 -6.52 -3.26 -7.57
CA SER A 316 -5.96 -4.51 -8.07
C SER A 316 -4.47 -4.41 -8.41
N TRP A 317 -3.83 -5.57 -8.61
CA TRP A 317 -2.46 -5.67 -9.10
C TRP A 317 -2.23 -4.97 -10.44
N GLN A 318 -3.29 -4.63 -11.20
CA GLN A 318 -3.13 -3.85 -12.41
C GLN A 318 -2.61 -2.43 -12.11
N MET A 319 -3.06 -1.83 -11.01
CA MET A 319 -2.71 -0.46 -10.65
C MET A 319 -1.58 -0.36 -9.64
N SER A 320 -1.47 -1.34 -8.74
CA SER A 320 -0.49 -1.33 -7.64
C SER A 320 -0.09 -2.73 -7.20
N LEU A 321 1.21 -2.96 -7.02
CA LEU A 321 1.76 -4.13 -6.34
C LEU A 321 1.25 -4.26 -4.90
N MET A 322 0.89 -3.11 -4.28
CA MET A 322 0.49 -3.03 -2.88
C MET A 322 -0.98 -3.42 -2.65
N SER A 323 -1.73 -3.74 -3.72
CA SER A 323 -3.06 -4.32 -3.63
C SER A 323 -3.01 -5.80 -3.22
N TYR A 324 -4.01 -6.25 -2.45
CA TYR A 324 -4.23 -7.67 -2.15
C TYR A 324 -5.03 -8.39 -3.22
N PHE A 325 -5.69 -7.64 -4.12
CA PHE A 325 -6.58 -8.20 -5.12
C PHE A 325 -5.87 -8.43 -6.44
N SER A 326 -5.83 -9.70 -6.89
CA SER A 326 -5.41 -9.96 -8.26
C SER A 326 -6.45 -9.41 -9.24
N GLN A 327 -6.08 -9.28 -10.51
CA GLN A 327 -7.02 -8.87 -11.58
C GLN A 327 -8.18 -9.87 -11.77
N SER A 328 -8.10 -11.08 -11.22
CA SER A 328 -9.22 -12.04 -11.23
C SER A 328 -10.09 -11.98 -9.99
N ASP A 329 -9.57 -11.47 -8.88
CA ASP A 329 -10.36 -11.25 -7.67
C ASP A 329 -11.19 -9.97 -7.83
N ASN A 330 -10.62 -8.96 -8.49
CA ASN A 330 -11.32 -7.74 -8.85
C ASN A 330 -12.18 -7.96 -10.09
N THR A 331 -13.51 -7.92 -9.92
CA THR A 331 -14.49 -8.15 -10.99
C THR A 331 -14.83 -6.89 -11.79
N ASP A 332 -14.36 -5.71 -11.37
CA ASP A 332 -14.67 -4.42 -12.00
C ASP A 332 -13.60 -3.96 -12.99
N VAL A 333 -12.39 -4.58 -12.96
CA VAL A 333 -11.36 -4.34 -13.97
C VAL A 333 -11.41 -5.36 -15.10
N ASP A 334 -11.31 -4.90 -16.34
CA ASP A 334 -11.20 -5.77 -17.50
C ASP A 334 -9.73 -6.15 -17.74
N ALA A 335 -9.22 -7.05 -16.92
CA ALA A 335 -7.83 -7.47 -16.99
C ALA A 335 -7.67 -8.97 -16.78
N SER A 336 -6.67 -9.56 -17.40
CA SER A 336 -6.27 -10.96 -17.20
C SER A 336 -5.44 -11.06 -15.91
N LYS A 337 -5.65 -12.13 -15.13
CA LYS A 337 -4.75 -12.45 -14.01
C LYS A 337 -3.33 -12.61 -14.51
N ALA A 338 -2.44 -11.80 -13.96
CA ALA A 338 -1.02 -11.79 -14.31
C ALA A 338 -0.20 -11.31 -13.10
N PHE A 339 0.97 -11.89 -12.88
CA PHE A 339 1.87 -11.38 -11.85
C PHE A 339 2.54 -10.11 -12.34
N ALA A 340 2.54 -9.10 -11.50
CA ALA A 340 3.27 -7.87 -11.77
C ALA A 340 4.77 -8.13 -11.62
N VAL A 341 5.53 -7.79 -12.64
CA VAL A 341 6.99 -7.98 -12.69
C VAL A 341 7.77 -6.66 -12.72
N THR A 342 7.07 -5.57 -12.53
CA THR A 342 7.58 -4.21 -12.31
C THR A 342 6.73 -3.54 -11.25
N PRO A 343 7.18 -2.46 -10.58
CA PRO A 343 6.27 -1.54 -9.91
C PRO A 343 5.17 -1.11 -10.89
N MET A 344 3.92 -1.05 -10.43
CA MET A 344 2.80 -0.69 -11.25
C MET A 344 2.56 0.82 -11.23
N MET A 345 1.59 1.31 -11.97
CA MET A 345 1.40 2.74 -12.21
C MET A 345 1.40 3.59 -10.93
N ALA A 346 0.59 3.21 -9.95
CA ALA A 346 0.46 3.95 -8.70
C ALA A 346 1.72 3.83 -7.83
N ASP A 347 2.38 2.66 -7.85
CA ASP A 347 3.62 2.42 -7.10
C ASP A 347 4.74 3.33 -7.59
N ILE A 348 4.84 3.51 -8.92
CA ILE A 348 5.85 4.39 -9.55
C ILE A 348 5.63 5.83 -9.09
N ILE A 349 4.39 6.33 -9.20
CA ILE A 349 4.06 7.70 -8.78
C ILE A 349 4.35 7.89 -7.28
N ALA A 350 3.94 6.93 -6.46
CA ALA A 350 4.13 6.95 -5.01
C ALA A 350 5.63 6.98 -4.63
N ALA A 351 6.41 6.06 -5.20
CA ALA A 351 7.84 5.98 -4.91
C ALA A 351 8.61 7.21 -5.41
N GLN A 352 8.24 7.74 -6.57
CA GLN A 352 8.81 8.99 -7.10
C GLN A 352 8.46 10.21 -6.26
N ALA A 353 7.27 10.26 -5.69
CA ALA A 353 6.89 11.35 -4.78
C ALA A 353 7.75 11.37 -3.51
N ILE A 354 8.24 10.22 -3.05
CA ILE A 354 9.08 10.09 -1.86
C ILE A 354 10.57 10.30 -2.20
N TYR A 355 11.07 9.62 -3.25
CA TYR A 355 12.51 9.48 -3.52
C TYR A 355 13.00 10.19 -4.78
N GLY A 356 12.09 10.82 -5.54
CA GLY A 356 12.40 11.44 -6.82
C GLY A 356 12.33 10.45 -7.98
N GLU A 357 12.39 10.98 -9.19
CA GLU A 357 12.30 10.21 -10.44
C GLU A 357 13.60 9.47 -10.72
N GLY A 358 13.48 8.24 -11.21
CA GLY A 358 14.59 7.46 -11.75
C GLY A 358 15.05 7.99 -13.10
N ASN A 359 16.24 7.58 -13.51
CA ASN A 359 16.79 7.91 -14.81
C ASN A 359 17.06 6.66 -15.67
N ALA A 360 16.39 5.56 -15.38
CA ALA A 360 16.50 4.33 -16.14
C ALA A 360 16.03 4.51 -17.58
N HIS A 361 16.64 3.76 -18.47
CA HIS A 361 16.28 3.73 -19.89
C HIS A 361 16.37 5.08 -20.62
N ALA A 362 17.23 6.02 -20.16
CA ALA A 362 17.39 7.36 -20.74
C ALA A 362 17.92 7.38 -22.19
N GLY A 363 18.27 6.23 -22.74
CA GLY A 363 18.73 6.05 -24.13
C GLY A 363 17.63 5.44 -25.00
N ASN A 364 17.96 5.20 -26.27
CA ASN A 364 17.00 4.54 -27.17
C ASN A 364 16.76 3.09 -26.77
N THR A 365 15.68 2.82 -26.11
CA THR A 365 15.32 1.52 -25.57
C THR A 365 14.35 0.77 -26.47
N ARG A 366 14.51 -0.53 -26.52
CA ARG A 366 13.60 -1.46 -27.18
C ARG A 366 13.06 -2.43 -26.15
N TYR A 367 11.76 -2.48 -26.04
CA TYR A 367 11.00 -3.43 -25.23
C TYR A 367 10.37 -4.49 -26.12
N GLY A 368 10.36 -5.74 -25.67
CA GLY A 368 9.83 -6.88 -26.43
C GLY A 368 10.88 -7.54 -27.32
N HIS A 369 10.57 -7.74 -28.60
CA HIS A 369 11.42 -8.48 -29.53
C HIS A 369 12.82 -7.89 -29.68
N ASN A 370 13.86 -8.71 -29.44
CA ASN A 370 15.27 -8.30 -29.35
C ASN A 370 15.44 -7.11 -28.39
N SER A 371 14.92 -7.22 -27.18
CA SER A 371 15.01 -6.21 -26.13
C SER A 371 16.46 -5.78 -25.87
N ASN A 372 16.66 -4.53 -25.50
CA ASN A 372 17.90 -4.01 -24.94
C ASN A 372 17.63 -3.19 -23.68
N ALA A 373 16.52 -3.52 -22.99
CA ALA A 373 16.17 -2.88 -21.71
C ALA A 373 17.20 -3.20 -20.62
N GLY A 374 17.98 -4.26 -20.78
CA GLY A 374 18.95 -4.70 -19.79
C GLY A 374 18.30 -5.42 -18.60
N GLY A 375 19.15 -5.87 -17.68
CA GLY A 375 18.70 -6.47 -16.42
C GLY A 375 17.77 -7.67 -16.59
N TYR A 376 16.84 -7.77 -15.65
CA TYR A 376 15.86 -8.85 -15.63
C TYR A 376 14.77 -8.70 -16.73
N LEU A 377 14.44 -7.47 -17.12
CA LEU A 377 13.45 -7.22 -18.17
C LEU A 377 13.91 -7.73 -19.54
N GLU A 378 15.18 -7.58 -19.89
CA GLU A 378 15.73 -8.15 -21.12
C GLU A 378 15.61 -9.67 -21.11
N THR A 379 16.00 -10.31 -19.98
CA THR A 379 15.86 -11.76 -19.79
C THR A 379 14.42 -12.23 -19.89
N LEU A 380 13.48 -11.47 -19.33
CA LEU A 380 12.06 -11.76 -19.41
C LEU A 380 11.57 -11.72 -20.86
N PHE A 381 11.82 -10.61 -21.58
CA PHE A 381 11.36 -10.42 -22.95
C PHE A 381 11.98 -11.43 -23.93
N ASP A 382 13.26 -11.82 -23.72
CA ASP A 382 13.92 -12.86 -24.52
C ASP A 382 13.13 -14.20 -24.45
N VAL A 383 12.57 -14.52 -23.30
CA VAL A 383 11.78 -15.75 -23.13
C VAL A 383 10.34 -15.58 -23.61
N ILE A 384 9.60 -14.59 -23.06
CA ILE A 384 8.16 -14.50 -23.30
C ILE A 384 7.81 -13.97 -24.69
N VAL A 385 8.68 -13.15 -25.31
CA VAL A 385 8.42 -12.56 -26.63
C VAL A 385 9.19 -13.31 -27.71
N ASP A 386 10.47 -13.62 -27.49
CA ASP A 386 11.35 -14.19 -28.51
C ASP A 386 11.37 -15.74 -28.49
N GLY A 387 10.73 -16.36 -27.49
CA GLY A 387 10.71 -17.81 -27.34
C GLY A 387 12.07 -18.40 -26.95
N GLY A 388 12.94 -17.59 -26.36
CA GLY A 388 14.20 -18.02 -25.76
C GLY A 388 13.99 -18.93 -24.56
N SER A 389 15.05 -19.22 -23.83
CA SER A 389 14.97 -20.01 -22.61
C SER A 389 15.92 -19.47 -21.54
N SER A 390 15.43 -19.37 -20.32
CA SER A 390 16.22 -18.96 -19.16
C SER A 390 15.82 -19.80 -17.95
N ARG A 391 16.77 -20.11 -17.07
CA ARG A 391 16.42 -20.74 -15.78
C ARG A 391 15.65 -19.79 -14.86
N PHE A 392 15.63 -18.52 -15.20
CA PHE A 392 15.04 -17.44 -14.41
C PHE A 392 13.64 -17.05 -14.87
N VAL A 393 13.10 -17.66 -15.91
CA VAL A 393 11.77 -17.38 -16.45
C VAL A 393 11.13 -18.69 -16.84
N ASP A 394 9.92 -18.98 -16.32
CA ASP A 394 9.13 -20.16 -16.72
C ASP A 394 8.59 -19.99 -18.13
N GLY A 395 8.15 -18.79 -18.48
CA GLY A 395 7.65 -18.41 -19.79
C GLY A 395 6.20 -18.81 -20.08
N ASN A 396 5.55 -19.53 -19.15
CA ASN A 396 4.16 -19.94 -19.27
C ASN A 396 3.23 -19.17 -18.30
N THR A 397 3.82 -18.47 -17.35
CA THR A 397 3.07 -17.70 -16.36
C THR A 397 2.72 -16.31 -16.92
N PRO A 398 1.44 -15.90 -16.92
CA PRO A 398 1.05 -14.56 -17.33
C PRO A 398 1.70 -13.48 -16.48
N VAL A 399 2.22 -12.44 -17.14
CA VAL A 399 2.85 -11.30 -16.46
C VAL A 399 2.23 -9.98 -16.89
N ALA A 400 2.23 -9.01 -15.98
CA ALA A 400 1.90 -7.63 -16.21
C ALA A 400 3.14 -6.74 -16.00
N VAL A 401 3.32 -5.78 -16.90
CA VAL A 401 4.51 -4.90 -16.95
C VAL A 401 4.03 -3.45 -17.06
N THR A 402 4.56 -2.57 -16.24
CA THR A 402 4.52 -1.13 -16.47
C THR A 402 5.87 -0.68 -16.97
N LEU A 403 5.93 -0.14 -18.18
CA LEU A 403 7.15 0.41 -18.75
C LEU A 403 7.38 1.82 -18.21
N TYR A 404 8.49 2.01 -17.51
CA TYR A 404 9.04 3.30 -17.16
C TYR A 404 10.28 3.58 -18.01
N ASP A 405 10.28 4.72 -18.67
CA ASP A 405 11.37 5.17 -19.54
C ASP A 405 11.58 6.67 -19.35
N SER A 406 12.78 7.05 -18.96
CA SER A 406 13.09 8.45 -18.63
C SER A 406 13.47 9.30 -19.84
N GLY A 407 13.61 8.71 -21.02
CA GLY A 407 13.84 9.44 -22.26
C GLY A 407 14.67 8.70 -23.30
N GLY A 408 14.56 9.16 -24.49
CA GLY A 408 15.20 8.53 -25.66
C GLY A 408 14.34 8.65 -26.91
N ILE A 409 14.47 7.70 -27.80
CA ILE A 409 13.53 7.42 -28.90
C ILE A 409 13.24 5.93 -28.85
N ASP A 410 12.15 5.59 -28.22
CA ASP A 410 11.92 4.27 -27.68
C ASP A 410 10.92 3.47 -28.50
N LYS A 411 10.98 2.16 -28.35
CA LYS A 411 10.22 1.25 -29.17
C LYS A 411 9.68 0.06 -28.39
N ILE A 412 8.41 -0.20 -28.53
CA ILE A 412 7.79 -1.51 -28.21
C ILE A 412 7.71 -2.30 -29.50
N ASP A 413 8.26 -3.53 -29.52
CA ASP A 413 8.32 -4.42 -30.68
C ASP A 413 7.70 -5.76 -30.28
N LEU A 414 6.49 -6.03 -30.74
CA LEU A 414 5.75 -7.24 -30.45
C LEU A 414 5.48 -8.10 -31.72
N ARG A 415 6.37 -8.03 -32.71
CA ARG A 415 6.26 -8.80 -33.95
C ARG A 415 6.01 -10.29 -33.77
N PRO A 416 6.56 -10.98 -32.76
CA PRO A 416 6.31 -12.40 -32.58
C PRO A 416 4.90 -12.72 -32.07
N ASP A 417 4.17 -11.72 -31.51
CA ASP A 417 2.82 -11.91 -31.01
C ASP A 417 1.84 -12.30 -32.12
N GLN A 418 1.01 -13.31 -31.86
CA GLN A 418 0.03 -13.86 -32.80
C GLN A 418 -1.42 -13.47 -32.46
N PHE A 419 -1.61 -12.77 -31.34
CA PHE A 419 -2.92 -12.37 -30.85
C PHE A 419 -3.28 -10.96 -31.31
N ASP A 420 -4.58 -10.65 -31.32
CA ASP A 420 -5.08 -9.29 -31.50
C ASP A 420 -4.60 -8.42 -30.35
N GLN A 421 -4.07 -7.24 -30.66
CA GLN A 421 -3.54 -6.30 -29.68
C GLN A 421 -4.40 -5.04 -29.61
N SER A 422 -4.58 -4.50 -28.41
CA SER A 422 -5.18 -3.18 -28.18
C SER A 422 -4.20 -2.34 -27.38
N VAL A 423 -3.50 -1.42 -28.03
CA VAL A 423 -2.34 -0.72 -27.47
C VAL A 423 -2.60 0.79 -27.33
N ASP A 424 -2.36 1.32 -26.15
CA ASP A 424 -2.36 2.76 -25.85
C ASP A 424 -0.96 3.21 -25.45
N LEU A 425 -0.29 3.97 -26.31
CA LEU A 425 1.08 4.45 -26.10
C LEU A 425 1.15 5.74 -25.27
N ARG A 426 0.04 6.27 -24.79
CA ARG A 426 0.05 7.46 -23.93
C ARG A 426 0.60 7.09 -22.54
N GLY A 427 1.26 8.05 -21.89
CA GLY A 427 1.53 7.93 -20.46
C GLY A 427 0.22 7.72 -19.69
N GLY A 428 0.19 6.75 -18.79
CA GLY A 428 -1.03 6.27 -18.15
C GLY A 428 -1.83 5.24 -18.97
N GLY A 429 -1.41 4.92 -20.20
CA GLY A 429 -2.10 3.98 -21.09
C GLY A 429 -2.02 2.54 -20.59
N ILE A 430 -3.13 1.80 -20.74
CA ILE A 430 -3.28 0.38 -20.44
C ILE A 430 -3.56 -0.37 -21.75
N SER A 431 -2.88 -1.48 -21.96
CA SER A 431 -2.87 -2.20 -23.23
C SER A 431 -3.04 -3.71 -23.04
N ASP A 432 -3.62 -4.34 -24.08
CA ASP A 432 -3.81 -5.78 -24.20
C ASP A 432 -2.78 -6.33 -25.17
N VAL A 433 -1.89 -7.19 -24.71
CA VAL A 433 -0.84 -7.80 -25.54
C VAL A 433 -0.60 -9.26 -25.16
N MET A 434 -0.04 -10.03 -26.08
CA MET A 434 0.32 -11.43 -25.84
C MET A 434 -0.89 -12.31 -25.45
N GLY A 435 -2.10 -11.97 -25.93
CA GLY A 435 -3.34 -12.69 -25.62
C GLY A 435 -3.90 -12.43 -24.22
N LEU A 436 -3.36 -11.48 -23.49
CA LEU A 436 -3.82 -11.03 -22.18
C LEU A 436 -4.47 -9.64 -22.28
N ARG A 437 -5.33 -9.31 -21.32
CA ARG A 437 -5.96 -7.99 -21.20
C ARG A 437 -5.32 -7.19 -20.10
N GLY A 438 -5.09 -5.89 -20.36
CA GLY A 438 -4.64 -4.92 -19.38
C GLY A 438 -3.28 -5.23 -18.75
N ASN A 439 -2.40 -5.91 -19.49
CA ASN A 439 -1.15 -6.44 -18.95
C ASN A 439 0.12 -5.66 -19.36
N LEU A 440 0.00 -4.66 -20.22
CA LEU A 440 1.10 -3.75 -20.56
C LEU A 440 0.64 -2.31 -20.29
N LEU A 441 1.34 -1.63 -19.40
CA LEU A 441 1.08 -0.25 -19.02
C LEU A 441 2.27 0.65 -19.40
N ILE A 442 1.98 1.89 -19.68
CA ILE A 442 3.01 2.93 -19.89
C ILE A 442 2.96 3.88 -18.70
N ALA A 443 4.05 4.00 -17.95
CA ALA A 443 4.11 4.89 -16.80
C ALA A 443 3.80 6.34 -17.18
N GLU A 444 3.18 7.10 -16.29
CA GLU A 444 2.98 8.53 -16.49
C GLU A 444 4.33 9.23 -16.70
N GLY A 445 4.39 10.14 -17.69
CA GLY A 445 5.64 10.80 -18.07
C GLY A 445 6.50 10.04 -19.08
N THR A 446 6.33 8.74 -19.22
CA THR A 446 7.02 7.92 -20.23
C THR A 446 6.48 8.19 -21.62
N VAL A 447 7.37 8.32 -22.59
CA VAL A 447 7.06 8.56 -24.01
C VAL A 447 7.65 7.45 -24.87
N ILE A 448 6.80 6.71 -25.57
CA ILE A 448 7.21 5.68 -26.54
C ILE A 448 6.88 6.16 -27.96
N GLU A 449 7.88 6.34 -28.80
CA GLU A 449 7.69 6.89 -30.15
C GLU A 449 7.38 5.81 -31.18
N LYS A 450 7.75 4.57 -30.94
CA LYS A 450 7.64 3.52 -31.96
C LYS A 450 6.91 2.30 -31.43
N PHE A 451 6.03 1.78 -32.25
CA PHE A 451 5.37 0.50 -31.97
C PHE A 451 5.38 -0.37 -33.22
N ILE A 452 5.68 -1.65 -33.04
CA ILE A 452 5.56 -2.68 -34.09
C ILE A 452 4.65 -3.76 -33.55
N ALA A 453 3.50 -3.92 -34.19
CA ALA A 453 2.47 -4.89 -33.85
C ALA A 453 2.88 -6.31 -34.27
N GLY A 454 2.08 -7.28 -33.83
CA GLY A 454 2.18 -8.69 -34.20
C GLY A 454 1.43 -9.06 -35.47
N ALA A 455 0.91 -10.29 -35.53
CA ALA A 455 0.17 -10.83 -36.66
C ALA A 455 -1.35 -10.73 -36.49
N GLY A 456 -1.85 -10.26 -35.37
CA GLY A 456 -3.27 -10.10 -35.06
C GLY A 456 -3.95 -8.93 -35.77
N ASN A 457 -5.23 -8.72 -35.48
CA ASN A 457 -5.94 -7.50 -35.89
C ASN A 457 -5.72 -6.44 -34.82
N ASP A 458 -4.74 -5.59 -35.02
CA ASP A 458 -4.22 -4.74 -33.99
C ASP A 458 -4.82 -3.33 -34.04
N ARG A 459 -5.10 -2.79 -32.87
CA ARG A 459 -5.51 -1.41 -32.67
C ARG A 459 -4.45 -0.69 -31.86
N VAL A 460 -3.92 0.41 -32.37
CA VAL A 460 -2.88 1.19 -31.70
C VAL A 460 -3.30 2.65 -31.59
N GLN A 461 -3.29 3.18 -30.37
CA GLN A 461 -3.43 4.60 -30.09
C GLN A 461 -2.05 5.19 -29.84
N GLY A 462 -1.65 6.18 -30.64
CA GLY A 462 -0.40 6.92 -30.43
C GLY A 462 -0.53 7.95 -29.31
N ASN A 463 0.61 8.54 -28.95
CA ASN A 463 0.73 9.62 -27.98
C ASN A 463 1.00 10.98 -28.64
N GLY A 464 1.35 12.02 -27.85
CA GLY A 464 1.63 13.37 -28.33
C GLY A 464 2.97 13.54 -29.09
N ALA A 465 3.83 12.52 -29.10
CA ALA A 465 5.10 12.56 -29.84
C ALA A 465 4.92 12.22 -31.34
N ALA A 466 6.00 12.34 -32.11
CA ALA A 466 6.03 11.91 -33.51
C ALA A 466 6.09 10.37 -33.57
N ASN A 467 4.94 9.70 -33.66
CA ASN A 467 4.88 8.26 -33.63
C ASN A 467 5.23 7.59 -34.96
N ARG A 468 5.89 6.44 -34.87
CA ARG A 468 6.06 5.50 -35.97
C ARG A 468 5.41 4.17 -35.60
N LEU A 469 4.25 3.91 -36.19
CA LEU A 469 3.45 2.71 -35.94
C LEU A 469 3.55 1.79 -37.16
N ALA A 470 3.77 0.50 -36.94
CA ALA A 470 3.85 -0.50 -37.99
C ALA A 470 2.98 -1.71 -37.61
N GLY A 471 1.92 -1.93 -38.33
CA GLY A 471 1.22 -3.21 -38.38
C GLY A 471 2.06 -4.22 -39.18
N GLN A 472 1.90 -5.49 -38.94
CA GLN A 472 2.58 -6.56 -39.69
C GLN A 472 1.54 -7.28 -40.58
N GLU A 473 1.12 -8.48 -40.18
CA GLU A 473 0.07 -9.23 -40.82
C GLU A 473 -1.22 -9.01 -40.03
N GLY A 474 -2.33 -8.79 -40.66
CA GLY A 474 -3.59 -8.50 -40.00
C GLY A 474 -4.38 -7.44 -40.80
N ARG A 475 -5.49 -6.96 -40.21
CA ARG A 475 -6.38 -5.98 -40.83
C ARG A 475 -6.47 -4.69 -40.01
#